data_75887806cc1328234d241e89e90f2640
#
_entry.id   75887806cc1328234d241e89e90f2640
#
_cell.length_a   1.000
_cell.length_b   1.000
_cell.length_c   1.000
_cell.angle_alpha   90.00
_cell.angle_beta   90.00
_cell.angle_gamma   90.00
#
_symmetry.space_group_name_H-M   'P 1'
#
loop_
_entity.id
_entity.type
_entity.pdbx_description
1 polymer ?
#
loop_
_entity_poly.entity_id
_entity_poly.type
_entity_poly.pdbx_seq_one_letter_code
_entity_poly.pdbx_strand_id
1 'polypeptide(L)'
;RTGPSGPTIRSVTLPAPAAPPADRLVAAGLRLTAPRRAVLAVLEDAAAHPTAAEVWHLARARCPELGRATVYRTLEALVRLGAIRPLHLGDGPELRYALAVGGHHHVVCADCGAVVEFDDCPLGDLEATLAARTGFRIHGHLLELFGRCPACA
;
A
#
# COMPACT_ATOMS: atom_id res chain seq x y z
N ARG A 1 23.70 -18.22 -33.81
CA ARG A 1 23.65 -16.81 -33.35
C ARG A 1 23.16 -16.84 -31.94
N THR A 2 24.11 -16.76 -31.02
CA THR A 2 23.88 -16.69 -29.56
C THR A 2 23.35 -15.28 -29.24
N GLY A 3 22.12 -15.21 -28.70
CA GLY A 3 21.55 -13.99 -28.16
C GLY A 3 22.21 -13.57 -26.84
N PRO A 4 22.23 -12.28 -26.49
CA PRO A 4 22.88 -11.83 -25.27
C PRO A 4 22.11 -12.35 -24.04
N SER A 5 22.84 -12.94 -23.12
CA SER A 5 22.38 -13.36 -21.80
C SER A 5 21.90 -12.11 -21.04
N GLY A 6 20.64 -12.06 -20.69
CA GLY A 6 20.09 -10.99 -19.85
C GLY A 6 20.76 -10.95 -18.47
N PRO A 7 20.76 -9.82 -17.79
CA PRO A 7 21.38 -9.67 -16.48
C PRO A 7 20.75 -10.63 -15.47
N THR A 8 21.59 -11.45 -14.83
CA THR A 8 21.19 -12.33 -13.74
C THR A 8 20.82 -11.46 -12.54
N ILE A 9 19.52 -11.40 -12.23
CA ILE A 9 19.02 -10.69 -11.05
C ILE A 9 19.52 -11.46 -9.81
N ARG A 10 20.43 -10.85 -9.06
CA ARG A 10 20.83 -11.35 -7.75
C ARG A 10 19.64 -11.27 -6.82
N SER A 11 19.29 -12.39 -6.19
CA SER A 11 18.29 -12.44 -5.11
C SER A 11 18.65 -11.41 -4.04
N VAL A 12 17.93 -10.31 -4.00
CA VAL A 12 18.01 -9.35 -2.90
C VAL A 12 17.15 -9.94 -1.78
N THR A 13 17.78 -10.19 -0.63
CA THR A 13 17.05 -10.60 0.58
C THR A 13 16.15 -9.43 0.97
N LEU A 14 14.85 -9.60 0.74
CA LEU A 14 13.84 -8.64 1.16
C LEU A 14 13.94 -8.42 2.67
N PRO A 15 13.84 -7.18 3.18
CA PRO A 15 13.70 -6.95 4.61
C PRO A 15 12.49 -7.74 5.12
N ALA A 16 12.60 -8.22 6.37
CA ALA A 16 11.53 -9.00 7.01
C ALA A 16 10.17 -8.32 6.80
N PRO A 17 9.10 -9.09 6.53
CA PRO A 17 7.78 -8.53 6.27
C PRO A 17 7.42 -7.59 7.40
N ALA A 18 7.01 -6.39 7.04
CA ALA A 18 6.62 -5.37 8.00
C ALA A 18 5.49 -5.90 8.88
N ALA A 19 5.55 -5.63 10.20
CA ALA A 19 4.57 -6.12 11.16
C ALA A 19 3.12 -5.87 10.67
N PRO A 20 2.19 -6.82 10.91
CA PRO A 20 0.79 -6.70 10.52
C PRO A 20 0.17 -5.37 10.96
N PRO A 21 -0.79 -4.81 10.21
CA PRO A 21 -1.44 -3.54 10.54
C PRO A 21 -2.03 -3.49 11.95
N ALA A 22 -2.59 -4.60 12.44
CA ALA A 22 -3.12 -4.74 13.79
C ALA A 22 -2.02 -4.55 14.86
N ASP A 23 -0.87 -5.18 14.66
CA ASP A 23 0.26 -5.11 15.60
C ASP A 23 0.87 -3.71 15.65
N ARG A 24 0.91 -3.01 14.52
CA ARG A 24 1.37 -1.61 14.47
C ARG A 24 0.45 -0.67 15.25
N LEU A 25 -0.88 -0.88 15.17
CA LEU A 25 -1.83 -0.13 15.99
C LEU A 25 -1.59 -0.37 17.48
N VAL A 26 -1.45 -1.63 17.90
CA VAL A 26 -1.20 -2.00 19.30
C VAL A 26 0.13 -1.43 19.80
N ALA A 27 1.20 -1.56 19.03
CA ALA A 27 2.52 -1.01 19.35
C ALA A 27 2.51 0.53 19.49
N ALA A 28 1.61 1.21 18.78
CA ALA A 28 1.37 2.65 18.89
C ALA A 28 0.43 3.03 20.07
N GLY A 29 0.08 2.09 20.95
CA GLY A 29 -0.81 2.31 22.09
C GLY A 29 -2.29 2.43 21.72
N LEU A 30 -2.67 2.10 20.51
CA LEU A 30 -4.05 2.17 20.04
C LEU A 30 -4.77 0.84 20.28
N ARG A 31 -5.88 0.87 21.04
CA ARG A 31 -6.68 -0.32 21.32
C ARG A 31 -7.28 -0.87 20.03
N LEU A 32 -7.17 -2.19 19.82
CA LEU A 32 -7.79 -2.91 18.71
C LEU A 32 -9.28 -3.21 19.05
N THR A 33 -10.14 -2.21 18.88
CA THR A 33 -11.58 -2.32 19.11
C THR A 33 -12.30 -3.07 17.99
N ALA A 34 -13.56 -3.52 18.22
CA ALA A 34 -14.35 -4.18 17.19
C ALA A 34 -14.50 -3.33 15.91
N PRO A 35 -14.79 -2.01 15.98
CA PRO A 35 -14.80 -1.16 14.80
C PRO A 35 -13.46 -1.14 14.02
N ARG A 36 -12.32 -1.07 14.73
CA ARG A 36 -11.00 -1.09 14.07
C ARG A 36 -10.70 -2.42 13.41
N ARG A 37 -11.05 -3.54 14.07
CA ARG A 37 -10.94 -4.87 13.47
C ARG A 37 -11.77 -5.01 12.20
N ALA A 38 -12.99 -4.47 12.20
CA ALA A 38 -13.85 -4.49 11.01
C ALA A 38 -13.23 -3.72 9.83
N VAL A 39 -12.59 -2.58 10.08
CA VAL A 39 -11.86 -1.80 9.06
C VAL A 39 -10.67 -2.58 8.54
N LEU A 40 -9.84 -3.15 9.43
CA LEU A 40 -8.67 -3.95 9.04
C LEU A 40 -9.07 -5.15 8.18
N ALA A 41 -10.09 -5.90 8.58
CA ALA A 41 -10.55 -7.06 7.83
C ALA A 41 -10.98 -6.72 6.40
N VAL A 42 -11.57 -5.53 6.17
CA VAL A 42 -11.89 -5.08 4.80
C VAL A 42 -10.63 -4.80 4.00
N LEU A 43 -9.63 -4.16 4.60
CA LEU A 43 -8.37 -3.85 3.93
C LEU A 43 -7.55 -5.11 3.61
N GLU A 44 -7.62 -6.13 4.48
CA GLU A 44 -6.92 -7.41 4.32
C GLU A 44 -7.60 -8.33 3.28
N ASP A 45 -8.93 -8.29 3.19
CA ASP A 45 -9.71 -9.11 2.26
C ASP A 45 -9.85 -8.47 0.85
N ALA A 46 -9.54 -7.19 0.72
CA ALA A 46 -9.79 -6.46 -0.52
C ALA A 46 -8.77 -6.84 -1.61
N ALA A 47 -9.24 -7.53 -2.64
CA ALA A 47 -8.50 -7.75 -3.89
C ALA A 47 -8.32 -6.45 -4.71
N ALA A 48 -9.15 -5.44 -4.44
CA ALA A 48 -9.07 -4.11 -5.03
C ALA A 48 -8.89 -3.07 -3.92
N HIS A 49 -8.08 -2.06 -4.17
CA HIS A 49 -7.80 -1.01 -3.19
C HIS A 49 -9.06 -0.19 -2.91
N PRO A 50 -9.71 -0.33 -1.74
CA PRO A 50 -10.98 0.33 -1.46
C PRO A 50 -10.80 1.81 -1.14
N THR A 51 -11.79 2.63 -1.46
CA THR A 51 -11.93 3.99 -0.93
C THR A 51 -12.39 3.97 0.53
N ALA A 52 -12.30 5.10 1.24
CA ALA A 52 -12.80 5.20 2.61
C ALA A 52 -14.33 4.93 2.71
N ALA A 53 -15.08 5.31 1.67
CA ALA A 53 -16.53 5.07 1.59
C ALA A 53 -16.83 3.58 1.42
N GLU A 54 -16.09 2.88 0.55
CA GLU A 54 -16.18 1.43 0.35
C GLU A 54 -15.80 0.68 1.63
N VAL A 55 -14.69 1.08 2.29
CA VAL A 55 -14.30 0.50 3.59
C VAL A 55 -15.41 0.64 4.62
N TRP A 56 -16.01 1.83 4.74
CA TRP A 56 -17.13 2.02 5.66
C TRP A 56 -18.31 1.13 5.33
N HIS A 57 -18.69 1.06 4.07
CA HIS A 57 -19.84 0.27 3.63
C HIS A 57 -19.63 -1.22 3.92
N LEU A 58 -18.47 -1.77 3.55
CA LEU A 58 -18.15 -3.18 3.73
C LEU A 58 -17.93 -3.56 5.21
N ALA A 59 -17.28 -2.69 5.99
CA ALA A 59 -17.01 -2.96 7.40
C ALA A 59 -18.28 -2.96 8.26
N ARG A 60 -19.35 -2.26 7.86
CA ARG A 60 -20.64 -2.30 8.56
C ARG A 60 -21.32 -3.67 8.52
N ALA A 61 -21.01 -4.52 7.58
CA ALA A 61 -21.47 -5.92 7.61
C ALA A 61 -20.95 -6.68 8.84
N ARG A 62 -19.77 -6.28 9.36
CA ARG A 62 -19.13 -6.88 10.55
C ARG A 62 -19.35 -6.07 11.83
N CYS A 63 -19.67 -4.78 11.70
CA CYS A 63 -19.86 -3.85 12.82
C CYS A 63 -20.93 -2.81 12.43
N PRO A 64 -22.23 -3.12 12.60
CA PRO A 64 -23.35 -2.28 12.11
C PRO A 64 -23.34 -0.84 12.66
N GLU A 65 -22.85 -0.64 13.90
CA GLU A 65 -22.75 0.65 14.56
C GLU A 65 -21.51 1.46 14.12
N LEU A 66 -20.71 0.97 13.19
CA LEU A 66 -19.49 1.64 12.72
C LEU A 66 -19.83 2.98 12.06
N GLY A 67 -19.44 4.08 12.72
CA GLY A 67 -19.57 5.43 12.19
C GLY A 67 -18.43 5.79 11.22
N ARG A 68 -18.75 6.62 10.21
CA ARG A 68 -17.78 7.11 9.20
C ARG A 68 -16.54 7.74 9.85
N ALA A 69 -16.72 8.58 10.87
CA ALA A 69 -15.61 9.22 11.56
C ALA A 69 -14.59 8.22 12.16
N THR A 70 -15.06 7.06 12.61
CA THR A 70 -14.19 6.00 13.12
C THR A 70 -13.38 5.35 12.00
N VAL A 71 -13.95 5.17 10.81
CA VAL A 71 -13.23 4.68 9.63
C VAL A 71 -12.11 5.63 9.26
N TYR A 72 -12.42 6.92 9.05
CA TYR A 72 -11.41 7.93 8.69
C TYR A 72 -10.27 8.00 9.72
N ARG A 73 -10.59 8.08 11.02
CA ARG A 73 -9.57 8.09 12.08
C ARG A 73 -8.71 6.82 12.11
N THR A 74 -9.31 5.67 11.76
CA THR A 74 -8.57 4.40 11.69
C THR A 74 -7.63 4.38 10.49
N LEU A 75 -8.12 4.79 9.30
CA LEU A 75 -7.30 4.90 8.08
C LEU A 75 -6.16 5.89 8.27
N GLU A 76 -6.42 7.08 8.83
CA GLU A 76 -5.38 8.06 9.14
C GLU A 76 -4.30 7.52 10.10
N ALA A 77 -4.72 6.78 11.14
CA ALA A 77 -3.79 6.16 12.07
C ALA A 77 -2.92 5.11 11.35
N LEU A 78 -3.53 4.27 10.51
CA LEU A 78 -2.82 3.24 9.73
C LEU A 78 -1.85 3.86 8.72
N VAL A 79 -2.22 4.95 8.06
CA VAL A 79 -1.32 5.71 7.16
C VAL A 79 -0.13 6.27 7.93
N ARG A 80 -0.37 6.94 9.07
CA ARG A 80 0.73 7.49 9.91
C ARG A 80 1.69 6.41 10.41
N LEU A 81 1.19 5.22 10.67
CA LEU A 81 1.99 4.07 11.10
C LEU A 81 2.65 3.33 9.94
N GLY A 82 2.44 3.78 8.70
CA GLY A 82 2.94 3.12 7.51
C GLY A 82 2.37 1.72 7.30
N ALA A 83 1.21 1.40 7.90
CA ALA A 83 0.55 0.11 7.77
C ALA A 83 -0.30 -0.01 6.50
N ILE A 84 -0.78 1.11 5.99
CA ILE A 84 -1.46 1.24 4.70
C ILE A 84 -0.93 2.47 3.96
N ARG A 85 -1.17 2.51 2.65
CA ARG A 85 -0.79 3.62 1.76
C ARG A 85 -2.02 4.18 1.08
N PRO A 86 -2.16 5.52 1.02
CA PRO A 86 -3.13 6.15 0.13
C PRO A 86 -2.61 6.12 -1.30
N LEU A 87 -3.45 5.74 -2.24
CA LEU A 87 -3.18 5.68 -3.68
C LEU A 87 -4.14 6.60 -4.43
N HIS A 88 -3.64 7.31 -5.43
CA HIS A 88 -4.47 8.04 -6.39
C HIS A 88 -4.63 7.16 -7.63
N LEU A 89 -5.72 6.42 -7.72
CA LEU A 89 -6.02 5.55 -8.85
C LEU A 89 -7.11 6.17 -9.72
N GLY A 90 -6.77 6.50 -10.97
CA GLY A 90 -7.68 7.10 -11.94
C GLY A 90 -7.88 8.61 -11.77
N ASP A 91 -8.81 9.17 -12.55
CA ASP A 91 -9.07 10.63 -12.63
C ASP A 91 -9.93 11.18 -11.48
N GLY A 92 -10.33 10.33 -10.54
CA GLY A 92 -11.19 10.72 -9.41
C GLY A 92 -10.40 11.36 -8.26
N PRO A 93 -11.02 12.28 -7.49
CA PRO A 93 -10.41 12.92 -6.32
C PRO A 93 -10.29 11.96 -5.13
N GLU A 94 -10.81 10.74 -5.23
CA GLU A 94 -10.91 9.81 -4.11
C GLU A 94 -9.63 9.01 -3.90
N LEU A 95 -9.13 9.03 -2.67
CA LEU A 95 -8.03 8.19 -2.24
C LEU A 95 -8.50 6.75 -2.06
N ARG A 96 -7.73 5.82 -2.61
CA ARG A 96 -7.84 4.39 -2.34
C ARG A 96 -6.74 3.96 -1.37
N TYR A 97 -6.93 2.86 -0.69
CA TYR A 97 -6.01 2.40 0.35
C TYR A 97 -5.51 0.99 0.04
N ALA A 98 -4.19 0.82 0.05
CA ALA A 98 -3.52 -0.47 -0.06
C ALA A 98 -2.81 -0.82 1.24
N LEU A 99 -2.70 -2.11 1.57
CA LEU A 99 -1.81 -2.56 2.64
C LEU A 99 -0.36 -2.25 2.29
N ALA A 100 0.39 -1.76 3.26
CA ALA A 100 1.83 -1.54 3.11
C ALA A 100 2.63 -2.83 3.45
N VAL A 101 2.12 -3.99 3.05
CA VAL A 101 2.74 -5.30 3.30
C VAL A 101 3.46 -5.71 2.02
N GLY A 102 4.79 -5.92 2.13
CA GLY A 102 5.62 -6.29 0.98
C GLY A 102 5.86 -5.10 0.02
N GLY A 103 6.98 -5.03 -0.60
CA GLY A 103 7.38 -3.95 -1.51
C GLY A 103 6.59 -3.89 -2.84
N HIS A 104 5.26 -4.04 -2.80
CA HIS A 104 4.43 -3.94 -4.00
C HIS A 104 4.43 -2.51 -4.51
N HIS A 105 4.74 -2.38 -5.76
CA HIS A 105 4.69 -1.14 -6.53
C HIS A 105 3.56 -1.22 -7.54
N HIS A 106 3.10 -0.08 -8.02
CA HIS A 106 1.96 -0.02 -8.91
C HIS A 106 2.32 0.68 -10.22
N VAL A 107 1.83 0.11 -11.32
CA VAL A 107 1.72 0.81 -12.60
C VAL A 107 0.25 1.08 -12.84
N VAL A 108 -0.10 2.35 -12.99
CA VAL A 108 -1.48 2.83 -13.14
C VAL A 108 -1.68 3.34 -14.55
N CYS A 109 -2.73 2.87 -15.23
CA CYS A 109 -3.12 3.41 -16.51
C CYS A 109 -3.85 4.75 -16.29
N ALA A 110 -3.30 5.83 -16.84
CA ALA A 110 -3.88 7.17 -16.74
C ALA A 110 -5.24 7.29 -17.45
N ASP A 111 -5.54 6.45 -18.44
CA ASP A 111 -6.76 6.55 -19.23
C ASP A 111 -7.93 5.73 -18.64
N CYS A 112 -7.68 4.51 -18.17
CA CYS A 112 -8.76 3.61 -17.69
C CYS A 112 -8.64 3.23 -16.20
N GLY A 113 -7.60 3.67 -15.50
CA GLY A 113 -7.38 3.37 -14.08
C GLY A 113 -6.98 1.92 -13.80
N ALA A 114 -6.68 1.09 -14.82
CA ALA A 114 -6.18 -0.26 -14.61
C ALA A 114 -4.86 -0.23 -13.83
N VAL A 115 -4.72 -1.12 -12.84
CA VAL A 115 -3.55 -1.20 -11.96
C VAL A 115 -2.88 -2.54 -12.15
N VAL A 116 -1.56 -2.52 -12.27
CA VAL A 116 -0.70 -3.71 -12.23
C VAL A 116 0.25 -3.57 -11.05
N GLU A 117 0.30 -4.59 -10.21
CA GLU A 117 1.24 -4.69 -9.10
C GLU A 117 2.52 -5.40 -9.54
N PHE A 118 3.66 -4.98 -9.01
CA PHE A 118 4.94 -5.66 -9.21
C PHE A 118 5.79 -5.59 -7.93
N ASP A 119 6.58 -6.64 -7.70
CA ASP A 119 7.37 -6.82 -6.46
C ASP A 119 8.84 -6.45 -6.62
N ASP A 120 9.35 -6.46 -7.85
CA ASP A 120 10.74 -6.14 -8.13
C ASP A 120 11.02 -4.65 -7.93
N CYS A 121 11.68 -4.31 -6.83
CA CYS A 121 12.02 -2.93 -6.51
C CYS A 121 13.47 -2.61 -6.87
N PRO A 122 13.73 -1.76 -7.88
CA PRO A 122 15.08 -1.36 -8.26
C PRO A 122 15.64 -0.23 -7.36
N LEU A 123 14.91 0.22 -6.33
CA LEU A 123 15.25 1.42 -5.55
C LEU A 123 16.13 1.16 -4.32
N GLY A 124 16.49 -0.09 -3.99
CA GLY A 124 17.28 -0.40 -2.82
C GLY A 124 18.64 0.32 -2.78
N ASP A 125 19.34 0.40 -3.91
CA ASP A 125 20.61 1.12 -4.02
C ASP A 125 20.40 2.65 -3.89
N LEU A 126 19.29 3.17 -4.38
CA LEU A 126 18.92 4.58 -4.24
C LEU A 126 18.64 4.93 -2.78
N GLU A 127 17.90 4.10 -2.06
CA GLU A 127 17.63 4.28 -0.63
C GLU A 127 18.91 4.32 0.19
N ALA A 128 19.81 3.36 -0.04
CA ALA A 128 21.12 3.30 0.64
C ALA A 128 21.97 4.56 0.34
N THR A 129 21.98 4.99 -0.91
CA THR A 129 22.69 6.20 -1.34
C THR A 129 22.12 7.45 -0.68
N LEU A 130 20.80 7.60 -0.66
CA LEU A 130 20.13 8.74 -0.04
C LEU A 130 20.33 8.75 1.47
N ALA A 131 20.20 7.61 2.15
CA ALA A 131 20.46 7.49 3.57
C ALA A 131 21.89 7.93 3.92
N ALA A 132 22.88 7.46 3.16
CA ALA A 132 24.29 7.81 3.36
C ALA A 132 24.56 9.31 3.14
N ARG A 133 23.93 9.92 2.13
CA ARG A 133 24.14 11.33 1.78
C ARG A 133 23.41 12.32 2.69
N THR A 134 22.25 11.92 3.22
CA THR A 134 21.37 12.82 3.97
C THR A 134 21.38 12.58 5.47
N GLY A 135 21.91 11.43 5.93
CA GLY A 135 21.85 11.00 7.32
C GLY A 135 20.46 10.54 7.77
N PHE A 136 19.49 10.44 6.85
CA PHE A 136 18.15 9.96 7.16
C PHE A 136 18.14 8.45 7.38
N ARG A 137 17.32 7.99 8.32
CA ARG A 137 16.94 6.57 8.43
C ARG A 137 15.73 6.34 7.57
N ILE A 138 15.94 5.84 6.35
CA ILE A 138 14.85 5.53 5.41
C ILE A 138 14.22 4.21 5.85
N HIS A 139 12.90 4.20 6.01
CA HIS A 139 12.12 3.03 6.45
C HIS A 139 11.25 2.45 5.33
N GLY A 140 11.30 3.04 4.14
CA GLY A 140 10.56 2.59 2.97
C GLY A 140 10.31 3.73 1.99
N HIS A 141 9.74 3.35 0.84
CA HIS A 141 9.40 4.26 -0.24
C HIS A 141 8.02 3.92 -0.81
N LEU A 142 7.49 4.83 -1.59
CA LEU A 142 6.33 4.62 -2.45
C LEU A 142 6.79 4.80 -3.90
N LEU A 143 6.56 3.79 -4.74
CA LEU A 143 6.79 3.88 -6.18
C LEU A 143 5.47 3.62 -6.91
N GLU A 144 4.97 4.64 -7.57
CA GLU A 144 3.85 4.57 -8.49
C GLU A 144 4.31 5.03 -9.86
N LEU A 145 4.04 4.24 -10.89
CA LEU A 145 4.32 4.56 -12.27
C LEU A 145 3.00 4.82 -13.00
N PHE A 146 2.96 5.88 -13.77
CA PHE A 146 1.78 6.25 -14.57
C PHE A 146 2.10 6.08 -16.04
N GLY A 147 1.17 5.46 -16.78
CA GLY A 147 1.33 5.22 -18.22
C GLY A 147 0.02 4.84 -18.87
N ARG A 148 0.07 4.29 -20.08
CA ARG A 148 -1.08 3.73 -20.78
C ARG A 148 -0.96 2.22 -20.85
N CYS A 149 -2.05 1.52 -20.54
CA CYS A 149 -2.08 0.07 -20.69
C CYS A 149 -2.22 -0.33 -22.17
N PRO A 150 -1.91 -1.59 -22.55
CA PRO A 150 -2.02 -2.04 -23.93
C PRO A 150 -3.41 -1.89 -24.55
N ALA A 151 -4.48 -1.82 -23.74
CA ALA A 151 -5.84 -1.61 -24.21
C ALA A 151 -6.16 -0.13 -24.50
N CYS A 152 -5.34 0.81 -24.01
CA CYS A 152 -5.50 2.26 -24.18
C CYS A 152 -4.38 2.89 -25.02
N ALA A 153 -3.35 2.11 -25.38
CA ALA A 153 -2.21 2.56 -26.17
C ALA A 153 -2.54 2.64 -27.66
#